data_a052477c0bfb5d4dab231f2fbeab007c
#
_entry.id   a052477c0bfb5d4dab231f2fbeab007c
#
_cell.length_a   1.000
_cell.length_b   1.000
_cell.length_c   1.000
_cell.angle_alpha   90.00
_cell.angle_beta   90.00
_cell.angle_gamma   90.00
#
_symmetry.space_group_name_H-M   'P 1'
#
loop_
_entity.id
_entity.type
_entity.pdbx_description
1 polymer ?
#
loop_
_entity_poly.entity_id
_entity_poly.type
_entity_poly.pdbx_seq_one_letter_code
_entity_poly.pdbx_strand_id
1 'polypeptide(L)'
;VKAALSLVALLAALLSGSPLAAQHQHHDHAPPEAQAAPDPHAGHNMAEPESPASPGPTMETPPPPEAGSGPPRAADAIWGAEAMAASREELRKTHGDFPVFWFQGDRLEAQMRDGADVYLWDIQGYFGGPTERLWFKSEGEGEFGESPDDAEVQALYAHAFAPFWDLQAGVRHDIAGPDTTHAVIGVQGLAPYMFEVDAALFVSHRGDITARIEAEVDQRITQRLILQPRIEANLSAQDIALLGIGAGLDQIEVGARLRYEFKREFAPYIGIEQSWRTGNGADFARARGEDPSVTSFVAGARFWF
;
A
#
# COMPACT_ATOMS: atom_id res chain seq x y z
N VAL A 1 -27.10 -15.75 7.51
CA VAL A 1 -26.38 -16.70 8.37
C VAL A 1 -26.10 -18.03 7.65
N LYS A 2 -27.08 -18.66 6.93
CA LYS A 2 -26.83 -19.96 6.25
C LYS A 2 -25.91 -19.87 5.03
N ALA A 3 -25.88 -18.76 4.30
CA ALA A 3 -25.00 -18.56 3.14
C ALA A 3 -23.55 -18.25 3.58
N ALA A 4 -23.35 -17.52 4.66
CA ALA A 4 -22.03 -17.20 5.21
C ALA A 4 -21.33 -18.46 5.78
N LEU A 5 -22.07 -19.35 6.44
CA LEU A 5 -21.53 -20.62 6.93
C LEU A 5 -21.07 -21.56 5.79
N SER A 6 -21.71 -21.49 4.62
CA SER A 6 -21.31 -22.30 3.46
C SER A 6 -20.00 -21.80 2.83
N LEU A 7 -19.72 -20.50 2.87
CA LEU A 7 -18.48 -19.94 2.35
C LEU A 7 -17.28 -20.24 3.26
N VAL A 8 -17.48 -20.17 4.57
CA VAL A 8 -16.44 -20.50 5.56
C VAL A 8 -16.09 -22.00 5.53
N ALA A 9 -17.09 -22.89 5.33
CA ALA A 9 -16.86 -24.32 5.20
C ALA A 9 -16.08 -24.69 3.91
N LEU A 10 -16.27 -23.94 2.83
CA LEU A 10 -15.53 -24.16 1.57
C LEU A 10 -14.07 -23.70 1.68
N LEU A 11 -13.80 -22.62 2.42
CA LEU A 11 -12.44 -22.15 2.66
C LEU A 11 -11.66 -23.06 3.60
N ALA A 12 -12.30 -23.64 4.61
CA ALA A 12 -11.67 -24.58 5.55
C ALA A 12 -11.28 -25.91 4.88
N ALA A 13 -12.01 -26.34 3.85
CA ALA A 13 -11.72 -27.55 3.09
C ALA A 13 -10.47 -27.40 2.18
N LEU A 14 -10.09 -26.19 1.81
CA LEU A 14 -8.90 -25.90 0.99
C LEU A 14 -7.61 -25.85 1.81
N LEU A 15 -7.68 -25.75 3.13
CA LEU A 15 -6.54 -25.68 4.05
C LEU A 15 -6.11 -27.05 4.60
N SER A 16 -6.86 -28.13 4.35
CA SER A 16 -6.56 -29.48 4.83
C SER A 16 -5.74 -30.31 3.83
N GLY A 17 -4.84 -29.70 3.08
CA GLY A 17 -3.81 -30.39 2.31
C GLY A 17 -2.82 -31.08 3.24
N SER A 18 -2.92 -32.40 3.41
CA SER A 18 -1.93 -33.20 4.15
C SER A 18 -0.53 -33.00 3.52
N PRO A 19 0.53 -32.86 4.31
CA PRO A 19 1.88 -32.84 3.76
C PRO A 19 2.18 -34.22 3.17
N LEU A 20 2.42 -34.29 1.87
CA LEU A 20 3.03 -35.45 1.25
C LEU A 20 4.46 -35.57 1.82
N ALA A 21 4.66 -36.48 2.74
CA ALA A 21 5.97 -36.90 3.18
C ALA A 21 6.65 -37.61 2.00
N ALA A 22 7.62 -36.94 1.38
CA ALA A 22 8.52 -37.58 0.43
C ALA A 22 9.40 -38.56 1.21
N GLN A 23 9.10 -39.84 1.11
CA GLN A 23 9.98 -40.90 1.60
C GLN A 23 11.17 -41.00 0.64
N HIS A 24 12.30 -40.45 1.06
CA HIS A 24 13.59 -40.76 0.45
C HIS A 24 13.97 -42.18 0.86
N GLN A 25 13.79 -43.15 -0.06
CA GLN A 25 14.44 -44.46 0.09
C GLN A 25 15.93 -44.26 -0.19
N HIS A 26 16.73 -44.39 0.86
CA HIS A 26 18.16 -44.57 0.72
C HIS A 26 18.40 -45.96 0.10
N HIS A 27 18.76 -45.98 -1.18
CA HIS A 27 19.46 -47.13 -1.78
C HIS A 27 20.95 -46.95 -1.50
N ASP A 28 21.47 -47.80 -0.60
CA ASP A 28 22.90 -47.99 -0.45
C ASP A 28 23.46 -48.61 -1.74
N HIS A 29 23.99 -47.79 -2.63
CA HIS A 29 24.85 -48.21 -3.70
C HIS A 29 26.27 -47.89 -3.29
N ALA A 30 27.12 -48.94 -3.20
CA ALA A 30 28.55 -48.78 -3.13
C ALA A 30 29.00 -47.93 -4.31
N PRO A 31 29.96 -47.01 -4.12
CA PRO A 31 30.38 -46.13 -5.19
C PRO A 31 31.08 -46.96 -6.28
N PRO A 32 30.63 -46.86 -7.54
CA PRO A 32 31.44 -47.34 -8.63
C PRO A 32 32.70 -46.48 -8.72
N GLU A 33 33.84 -47.13 -8.98
CA GLU A 33 35.09 -46.42 -9.25
C GLU A 33 34.87 -45.32 -10.26
N ALA A 34 35.17 -44.10 -9.84
CA ALA A 34 34.98 -42.90 -10.64
C ALA A 34 35.90 -42.95 -11.86
N GLN A 35 35.39 -43.38 -13.01
CA GLN A 35 35.97 -42.94 -14.28
C GLN A 35 35.80 -41.43 -14.32
N ALA A 36 36.88 -40.67 -14.34
CA ALA A 36 36.88 -39.24 -14.48
C ALA A 36 36.05 -38.88 -15.72
N ALA A 37 34.96 -38.19 -15.51
CA ALA A 37 34.18 -37.64 -16.61
C ALA A 37 35.09 -36.76 -17.46
N PRO A 38 35.03 -36.86 -18.82
CA PRO A 38 35.81 -36.00 -19.67
C PRO A 38 35.51 -34.54 -19.31
N ASP A 39 36.56 -33.78 -19.06
CA ASP A 39 36.47 -32.35 -18.80
C ASP A 39 35.69 -31.69 -19.93
N PRO A 40 34.51 -31.11 -19.67
CA PRO A 40 33.71 -30.46 -20.70
C PRO A 40 34.41 -29.27 -21.35
N HIS A 41 35.55 -28.85 -20.82
CA HIS A 41 36.39 -27.78 -21.36
C HIS A 41 37.67 -28.32 -22.04
N ALA A 42 37.89 -29.65 -22.09
CA ALA A 42 39.01 -30.26 -22.82
C ALA A 42 38.82 -30.08 -24.34
N GLY A 43 39.38 -29.02 -24.87
CA GLY A 43 39.30 -28.67 -26.31
C GLY A 43 39.07 -27.18 -26.55
N HIS A 44 38.75 -26.42 -25.53
CA HIS A 44 38.85 -24.98 -25.60
C HIS A 44 40.30 -24.59 -25.33
N ASN A 45 41.07 -24.33 -26.40
CA ASN A 45 42.29 -23.56 -26.30
C ASN A 45 41.89 -22.17 -25.81
N MET A 46 41.76 -22.01 -24.50
CA MET A 46 41.77 -20.69 -23.88
C MET A 46 43.20 -20.19 -24.12
N ALA A 47 43.38 -19.37 -25.15
CA ALA A 47 44.55 -18.53 -25.21
C ALA A 47 44.69 -17.92 -23.79
N GLU A 48 45.90 -18.02 -23.20
CA GLU A 48 46.18 -17.30 -21.95
C GLU A 48 45.56 -15.92 -22.08
N PRO A 49 44.73 -15.46 -21.12
CA PRO A 49 44.18 -14.14 -21.21
C PRO A 49 45.38 -13.20 -21.26
N GLU A 50 45.61 -12.59 -22.42
CA GLU A 50 46.41 -11.36 -22.48
C GLU A 50 45.87 -10.51 -21.30
N SER A 51 46.80 -10.03 -20.49
CA SER A 51 46.52 -9.22 -19.27
C SER A 51 45.22 -8.51 -19.35
N PRO A 52 44.29 -8.69 -18.42
CA PRO A 52 42.92 -8.25 -18.58
C PRO A 52 42.91 -6.82 -19.08
N ALA A 53 42.47 -6.65 -20.31
CA ALA A 53 42.16 -5.31 -20.79
C ALA A 53 41.32 -4.67 -19.71
N SER A 54 41.80 -3.58 -19.16
CA SER A 54 41.18 -2.87 -18.06
C SER A 54 39.67 -2.83 -18.33
N PRO A 55 38.80 -3.34 -17.43
CA PRO A 55 37.38 -3.41 -17.70
C PRO A 55 36.82 -1.98 -17.57
N GLY A 56 36.94 -1.22 -18.60
CA GLY A 56 36.44 0.15 -18.66
C GLY A 56 37.43 1.11 -19.32
N PRO A 57 36.99 2.28 -19.70
CA PRO A 57 37.85 3.32 -20.20
C PRO A 57 38.93 3.61 -19.16
N THR A 58 40.18 3.60 -19.56
CA THR A 58 41.29 4.10 -18.75
C THR A 58 40.95 5.52 -18.35
N MET A 59 40.66 5.74 -17.07
CA MET A 59 40.51 7.09 -16.55
C MET A 59 41.90 7.73 -16.59
N GLU A 60 42.16 8.48 -17.61
CA GLU A 60 43.42 9.22 -17.77
C GLU A 60 43.56 10.27 -16.67
N THR A 61 42.46 10.68 -16.09
CA THR A 61 42.42 11.63 -14.98
C THR A 61 41.80 10.95 -13.76
N PRO A 62 42.51 10.82 -12.64
CA PRO A 62 41.91 10.31 -11.41
C PRO A 62 40.71 11.17 -11.00
N PRO A 63 39.65 10.59 -10.47
CA PRO A 63 38.51 11.35 -10.00
C PRO A 63 38.98 12.37 -8.95
N PRO A 64 38.38 13.57 -8.93
CA PRO A 64 38.73 14.55 -7.91
C PRO A 64 38.40 14.04 -6.51
N PRO A 65 39.10 14.56 -5.45
CA PRO A 65 38.90 14.08 -4.08
C PRO A 65 37.46 14.12 -3.58
N GLU A 66 36.64 14.98 -4.15
CA GLU A 66 35.21 15.13 -3.83
C GLU A 66 34.33 14.12 -4.58
N ALA A 67 34.89 13.34 -5.52
CA ALA A 67 34.12 12.32 -6.24
C ALA A 67 33.63 11.25 -5.27
N GLY A 68 32.31 11.12 -5.16
CA GLY A 68 31.67 10.21 -4.21
C GLY A 68 31.27 10.83 -2.87
N SER A 69 31.73 12.05 -2.54
CA SER A 69 31.35 12.78 -1.32
C SER A 69 30.45 13.99 -1.61
N GLY A 70 30.24 14.33 -2.88
CA GLY A 70 29.45 15.48 -3.30
C GLY A 70 27.97 15.15 -3.52
N PRO A 71 27.16 16.16 -3.86
CA PRO A 71 25.79 15.98 -4.26
C PRO A 71 25.68 15.00 -5.45
N PRO A 72 24.48 14.46 -5.80
CA PRO A 72 24.27 13.40 -6.77
C PRO A 72 24.62 13.79 -8.22
N ARG A 73 25.70 14.49 -8.44
CA ARG A 73 26.25 14.94 -9.73
C ARG A 73 27.76 14.75 -9.81
N ALA A 74 28.29 13.77 -9.11
CA ALA A 74 29.74 13.46 -9.10
C ALA A 74 30.32 13.26 -10.51
N ALA A 75 29.54 12.74 -11.45
CA ALA A 75 29.96 12.57 -12.84
C ALA A 75 30.26 13.90 -13.57
N ASP A 76 29.67 15.01 -13.14
CA ASP A 76 29.90 16.34 -13.73
C ASP A 76 31.37 16.77 -13.60
N ALA A 77 32.03 16.36 -12.53
CA ALA A 77 33.45 16.65 -12.31
C ALA A 77 34.37 15.89 -13.27
N ILE A 78 33.91 14.77 -13.84
CA ILE A 78 34.70 13.91 -14.71
C ILE A 78 34.45 14.21 -16.19
N TRP A 79 33.17 14.33 -16.57
CA TRP A 79 32.77 14.45 -18.00
C TRP A 79 32.21 15.83 -18.37
N GLY A 80 32.19 16.76 -17.43
CA GLY A 80 31.65 18.09 -17.64
C GLY A 80 30.15 18.22 -17.39
N ALA A 81 29.76 19.32 -16.75
CA ALA A 81 28.37 19.54 -16.34
C ALA A 81 27.39 19.59 -17.51
N GLU A 82 27.80 20.13 -18.67
CA GLU A 82 26.95 20.26 -19.86
C GLU A 82 26.63 18.89 -20.48
N ALA A 83 27.65 18.04 -20.71
CA ALA A 83 27.48 16.71 -21.24
C ALA A 83 26.62 15.84 -20.29
N MET A 84 26.85 15.95 -18.99
CA MET A 84 26.09 15.20 -18.00
C MET A 84 24.66 15.72 -17.84
N ALA A 85 24.41 17.01 -18.03
CA ALA A 85 23.06 17.57 -18.04
C ALA A 85 22.24 17.03 -19.22
N ALA A 86 22.83 16.99 -20.41
CA ALA A 86 22.18 16.43 -21.60
C ALA A 86 21.88 14.94 -21.43
N SER A 87 22.82 14.17 -20.90
CA SER A 87 22.63 12.73 -20.63
C SER A 87 21.54 12.45 -19.58
N ARG A 88 21.47 13.26 -18.52
CA ARG A 88 20.42 13.17 -17.50
C ARG A 88 19.05 13.51 -18.07
N GLU A 89 18.96 14.49 -18.93
CA GLU A 89 17.71 14.87 -19.58
C GLU A 89 17.20 13.76 -20.51
N GLU A 90 18.10 13.17 -21.28
CA GLU A 90 17.76 12.01 -22.11
C GLU A 90 17.32 10.80 -21.26
N LEU A 91 18.03 10.52 -20.17
CA LEU A 91 17.66 9.45 -19.25
C LEU A 91 16.28 9.70 -18.62
N ARG A 92 15.97 10.92 -18.23
CA ARG A 92 14.64 11.28 -17.72
C ARG A 92 13.55 10.99 -18.73
N LYS A 93 13.70 11.46 -19.97
CA LYS A 93 12.72 11.26 -21.03
C LYS A 93 12.49 9.79 -21.38
N THR A 94 13.53 8.97 -21.31
CA THR A 94 13.47 7.58 -21.74
C THR A 94 13.16 6.60 -20.62
N HIS A 95 13.41 6.96 -19.35
CA HIS A 95 13.38 6.00 -18.24
C HIS A 95 12.65 6.48 -16.98
N GLY A 96 11.97 7.62 -16.98
CA GLY A 96 11.35 7.99 -15.73
C GLY A 96 10.40 9.18 -15.71
N ASP A 97 10.46 10.08 -16.69
CA ASP A 97 9.64 11.29 -16.71
C ASP A 97 8.44 11.15 -17.67
N PHE A 98 7.66 10.08 -17.50
CA PHE A 98 6.44 9.88 -18.24
C PHE A 98 5.26 9.75 -17.27
N PRO A 99 4.09 10.26 -17.65
CA PRO A 99 2.90 10.14 -16.82
C PRO A 99 2.43 8.69 -16.75
N VAL A 100 2.05 8.27 -15.57
CA VAL A 100 1.46 6.95 -15.29
C VAL A 100 0.05 7.16 -14.77
N PHE A 101 -0.87 6.33 -15.21
CA PHE A 101 -2.16 6.14 -14.56
C PHE A 101 -2.08 4.89 -13.71
N TRP A 102 -2.50 5.00 -12.45
CA TRP A 102 -2.62 3.88 -11.53
C TRP A 102 -3.95 3.97 -10.77
N PHE A 103 -4.56 2.85 -10.56
CA PHE A 103 -5.82 2.72 -9.84
C PHE A 103 -5.78 1.51 -8.91
N GLN A 104 -6.34 1.66 -7.71
CA GLN A 104 -6.46 0.60 -6.73
C GLN A 104 -7.84 0.64 -6.07
N GLY A 105 -8.48 -0.53 -5.97
CA GLY A 105 -9.49 -0.79 -4.98
C GLY A 105 -8.79 -1.45 -3.80
N ASP A 106 -8.58 -0.69 -2.75
CA ASP A 106 -7.88 -1.19 -1.57
C ASP A 106 -8.80 -2.05 -0.74
N ARG A 107 -9.99 -1.54 -0.45
CA ARG A 107 -11.01 -2.27 0.29
C ARG A 107 -12.31 -2.28 -0.51
N LEU A 108 -12.76 -3.47 -0.89
CA LEU A 108 -14.12 -3.73 -1.30
C LEU A 108 -14.64 -4.83 -0.40
N GLU A 109 -15.33 -4.46 0.67
CA GLU A 109 -15.62 -5.33 1.79
C GLU A 109 -17.11 -5.54 2.00
N ALA A 110 -17.46 -6.76 2.40
CA ALA A 110 -18.65 -7.04 3.17
C ALA A 110 -18.21 -7.22 4.63
N GLN A 111 -18.81 -6.47 5.52
CA GLN A 111 -18.56 -6.51 6.95
C GLN A 111 -19.77 -7.12 7.66
N MET A 112 -19.53 -8.23 8.34
CA MET A 112 -20.54 -8.94 9.14
C MET A 112 -20.36 -8.56 10.59
N ARG A 113 -21.38 -7.93 11.17
CA ARG A 113 -21.36 -7.41 12.54
C ARG A 113 -22.69 -7.68 13.25
N ASP A 114 -22.73 -7.47 14.58
CA ASP A 114 -24.02 -7.48 15.29
C ASP A 114 -24.89 -6.32 14.78
N GLY A 115 -26.11 -6.64 14.37
CA GLY A 115 -27.04 -5.72 13.70
C GLY A 115 -27.10 -5.96 12.20
N ALA A 116 -26.97 -4.92 11.40
CA ALA A 116 -27.00 -4.99 9.96
C ALA A 116 -25.59 -5.22 9.37
N ASP A 117 -25.50 -6.08 8.36
CA ASP A 117 -24.29 -6.25 7.58
C ASP A 117 -24.08 -5.03 6.68
N VAL A 118 -22.83 -4.57 6.54
CA VAL A 118 -22.45 -3.38 5.78
C VAL A 118 -21.56 -3.74 4.60
N TYR A 119 -21.63 -2.92 3.57
CA TYR A 119 -20.63 -2.85 2.52
C TYR A 119 -19.75 -1.63 2.73
N LEU A 120 -18.47 -1.76 2.37
CA LEU A 120 -17.49 -0.68 2.40
C LEU A 120 -16.67 -0.69 1.12
N TRP A 121 -16.38 0.48 0.59
CA TRP A 121 -15.40 0.66 -0.47
C TRP A 121 -14.37 1.72 -0.06
N ASP A 122 -13.14 1.46 -0.48
CA ASP A 122 -12.04 2.40 -0.45
C ASP A 122 -11.25 2.22 -1.74
N ILE A 123 -11.30 3.23 -2.58
CA ILE A 123 -10.66 3.24 -3.88
C ILE A 123 -9.83 4.49 -4.04
N GLN A 124 -8.70 4.34 -4.70
CA GLN A 124 -7.82 5.46 -4.99
C GLN A 124 -7.11 5.28 -6.33
N GLY A 125 -6.59 6.37 -6.85
CA GLY A 125 -5.79 6.33 -8.05
C GLY A 125 -5.13 7.66 -8.32
N TYR A 126 -4.16 7.64 -9.23
CA TYR A 126 -3.50 8.86 -9.65
C TYR A 126 -3.16 8.86 -11.14
N PHE A 127 -2.98 10.06 -11.65
CA PHE A 127 -2.39 10.32 -12.94
C PHE A 127 -1.30 11.38 -12.81
N GLY A 128 -0.10 11.11 -13.31
CA GLY A 128 0.99 12.06 -13.28
C GLY A 128 2.37 11.46 -13.42
N GLY A 129 3.37 12.29 -13.24
CA GLY A 129 4.79 11.94 -13.30
C GLY A 129 5.33 11.41 -11.96
N PRO A 130 6.64 11.24 -11.88
CA PRO A 130 7.28 10.69 -10.69
C PRO A 130 7.20 11.61 -9.46
N THR A 131 7.08 12.93 -9.67
CA THR A 131 7.10 13.92 -8.59
C THR A 131 5.80 14.68 -8.42
N GLU A 132 4.94 14.71 -9.45
CA GLU A 132 3.71 15.47 -9.43
C GLU A 132 2.57 14.64 -9.98
N ARG A 133 1.46 14.53 -9.23
CA ARG A 133 0.33 13.67 -9.55
C ARG A 133 -0.98 14.35 -9.19
N LEU A 134 -1.99 14.03 -9.97
CA LEU A 134 -3.38 14.26 -9.58
C LEU A 134 -3.92 12.95 -8.99
N TRP A 135 -4.28 13.00 -7.72
CA TRP A 135 -4.90 11.90 -7.00
C TRP A 135 -6.40 12.07 -6.94
N PHE A 136 -7.11 10.97 -7.01
CA PHE A 136 -8.49 10.87 -6.58
C PHE A 136 -8.62 9.76 -5.56
N LYS A 137 -9.46 9.96 -4.56
CA LYS A 137 -9.82 8.97 -3.55
C LYS A 137 -11.35 8.95 -3.42
N SER A 138 -11.92 7.80 -3.13
CA SER A 138 -13.32 7.69 -2.73
C SER A 138 -13.46 6.57 -1.72
N GLU A 139 -14.11 6.88 -0.63
CA GLU A 139 -14.43 5.96 0.45
C GLU A 139 -15.89 6.08 0.81
N GLY A 140 -16.48 5.00 1.29
CA GLY A 140 -17.82 5.04 1.84
C GLY A 140 -18.29 3.70 2.35
N GLU A 141 -19.34 3.76 3.17
CA GLU A 141 -19.97 2.58 3.75
C GLU A 141 -21.49 2.72 3.78
N GLY A 142 -22.19 1.62 3.92
CA GLY A 142 -23.64 1.59 4.07
C GLY A 142 -24.16 0.18 4.30
N GLU A 143 -25.42 0.09 4.76
CA GLU A 143 -26.08 -1.19 4.92
C GLU A 143 -26.48 -1.81 3.58
N PHE A 144 -26.39 -3.14 3.48
CA PHE A 144 -26.79 -3.82 2.26
C PHE A 144 -28.28 -3.61 1.93
N GLY A 145 -28.52 -3.00 0.76
CA GLY A 145 -29.87 -2.71 0.27
C GLY A 145 -30.34 -1.30 0.54
N GLU A 146 -29.53 -0.48 1.22
CA GLU A 146 -29.78 0.91 1.50
C GLU A 146 -28.77 1.83 0.76
N SER A 147 -29.03 3.13 0.78
CA SER A 147 -28.07 4.12 0.28
C SER A 147 -26.87 4.20 1.23
N PRO A 148 -25.71 4.65 0.76
CA PRO A 148 -24.56 4.84 1.65
C PRO A 148 -24.91 5.79 2.81
N ASP A 149 -24.47 5.42 4.01
CA ASP A 149 -24.59 6.23 5.22
C ASP A 149 -23.52 7.32 5.22
N ASP A 150 -22.31 6.96 4.80
CA ASP A 150 -21.17 7.85 4.56
C ASP A 150 -20.55 7.55 3.19
N ALA A 151 -20.22 8.60 2.48
CA ALA A 151 -19.49 8.49 1.22
C ALA A 151 -18.81 9.81 0.87
N GLU A 152 -17.56 9.73 0.50
CA GLU A 152 -16.72 10.87 0.14
C GLU A 152 -16.00 10.66 -1.19
N VAL A 153 -15.68 11.77 -1.84
CA VAL A 153 -14.79 11.82 -2.98
C VAL A 153 -13.74 12.90 -2.74
N GLN A 154 -12.51 12.63 -3.12
CA GLN A 154 -11.41 13.59 -2.99
C GLN A 154 -10.71 13.77 -4.34
N ALA A 155 -10.30 15.00 -4.61
CA ALA A 155 -9.43 15.37 -5.72
C ALA A 155 -8.24 16.17 -5.17
N LEU A 156 -7.04 15.61 -5.29
CA LEU A 156 -5.85 16.12 -4.63
C LEU A 156 -4.72 16.30 -5.66
N TYR A 157 -3.98 17.37 -5.52
CA TYR A 157 -2.66 17.50 -6.12
C TYR A 157 -1.62 16.97 -5.14
N ALA A 158 -0.73 16.12 -5.62
CA ALA A 158 0.33 15.52 -4.84
C ALA A 158 1.70 15.92 -5.38
N HIS A 159 2.61 16.27 -4.48
CA HIS A 159 3.98 16.61 -4.78
C HIS A 159 4.94 15.79 -3.92
N ALA A 160 5.84 15.04 -4.56
CA ALA A 160 6.88 14.28 -3.86
C ALA A 160 7.93 15.24 -3.28
N PHE A 161 7.88 15.49 -1.97
CA PHE A 161 8.80 16.37 -1.26
C PHE A 161 10.02 15.66 -0.67
N ALA A 162 9.92 14.34 -0.51
CA ALA A 162 10.99 13.46 -0.03
C ALA A 162 10.86 12.07 -0.68
N PRO A 163 11.93 11.25 -0.67
CA PRO A 163 11.83 9.86 -1.10
C PRO A 163 10.69 9.15 -0.33
N PHE A 164 9.76 8.55 -1.08
CA PHE A 164 8.58 7.82 -0.57
C PHE A 164 7.52 8.67 0.15
N TRP A 165 7.57 10.01 0.07
CA TRP A 165 6.61 10.89 0.73
C TRP A 165 6.05 11.93 -0.23
N ASP A 166 4.73 11.96 -0.33
CA ASP A 166 3.96 12.94 -1.07
C ASP A 166 3.24 13.89 -0.11
N LEU A 167 3.33 15.19 -0.36
CA LEU A 167 2.45 16.20 0.19
C LEU A 167 1.22 16.30 -0.71
N GLN A 168 0.04 16.23 -0.15
CA GLN A 168 -1.23 16.30 -0.86
C GLN A 168 -2.01 17.54 -0.46
N ALA A 169 -2.66 18.21 -1.42
CA ALA A 169 -3.56 19.31 -1.16
C ALA A 169 -4.70 19.33 -2.19
N GLY A 170 -5.91 19.62 -1.74
CA GLY A 170 -7.07 19.66 -2.63
C GLY A 170 -8.40 19.79 -1.92
N VAL A 171 -9.38 19.07 -2.43
CA VAL A 171 -10.75 19.14 -1.94
C VAL A 171 -11.31 17.73 -1.70
N ARG A 172 -12.14 17.63 -0.66
CA ARG A 172 -13.02 16.50 -0.37
C ARG A 172 -14.48 17.00 -0.43
N HIS A 173 -15.36 16.19 -0.95
CA HIS A 173 -16.78 16.41 -0.95
C HIS A 173 -17.49 15.16 -0.44
N ASP A 174 -18.32 15.32 0.58
CA ASP A 174 -19.16 14.25 1.12
C ASP A 174 -20.42 14.15 0.25
N ILE A 175 -20.64 12.99 -0.36
CA ILE A 175 -21.75 12.72 -1.28
C ILE A 175 -22.90 11.96 -0.62
N ALA A 176 -22.70 11.48 0.60
CA ALA A 176 -23.74 10.94 1.48
C ALA A 176 -23.74 11.68 2.81
N GLY A 177 -24.88 11.67 3.49
CA GLY A 177 -25.07 12.46 4.70
C GLY A 177 -25.28 13.96 4.40
N PRO A 178 -24.90 14.86 5.29
CA PRO A 178 -24.97 16.30 5.07
C PRO A 178 -23.96 16.76 4.03
N ASP A 179 -24.43 17.35 2.93
CA ASP A 179 -23.60 17.93 1.85
C ASP A 179 -22.54 18.87 2.46
N THR A 180 -21.29 18.43 2.43
CA THR A 180 -20.17 19.14 3.02
C THR A 180 -18.94 19.07 2.11
N THR A 181 -18.30 20.22 1.91
CA THR A 181 -17.05 20.33 1.16
C THR A 181 -15.93 20.77 2.07
N HIS A 182 -14.77 20.12 1.96
CA HIS A 182 -13.61 20.39 2.78
C HIS A 182 -12.41 20.77 1.91
N ALA A 183 -11.61 21.71 2.38
CA ALA A 183 -10.23 21.83 1.95
C ALA A 183 -9.41 20.73 2.62
N VAL A 184 -8.49 20.14 1.89
CA VAL A 184 -7.64 19.03 2.35
C VAL A 184 -6.18 19.41 2.24
N ILE A 185 -5.42 19.09 3.27
CA ILE A 185 -3.96 19.04 3.24
C ILE A 185 -3.52 17.75 3.94
N GLY A 186 -2.62 16.99 3.32
CA GLY A 186 -2.21 15.70 3.86
C GLY A 186 -0.83 15.29 3.42
N VAL A 187 -0.36 14.21 4.01
CA VAL A 187 0.87 13.52 3.63
C VAL A 187 0.57 12.05 3.47
N GLN A 188 1.10 11.45 2.40
CA GLN A 188 1.00 10.03 2.15
C GLN A 188 2.36 9.48 1.81
N GLY A 189 2.70 8.30 2.31
CA GLY A 189 4.00 7.73 1.99
C GLY A 189 4.34 6.47 2.73
N LEU A 190 5.60 6.07 2.58
CA LEU A 190 6.14 4.84 3.13
C LEU A 190 7.15 5.17 4.23
N ALA A 191 6.78 4.89 5.47
CA ALA A 191 7.63 5.03 6.63
C ALA A 191 8.62 3.85 6.75
N PRO A 192 9.66 3.92 7.63
CA PRO A 192 10.56 2.81 7.90
C PRO A 192 9.79 1.51 8.21
N TYR A 193 10.38 0.37 7.80
CA TYR A 193 9.78 -0.96 7.89
C TYR A 193 8.56 -1.19 6.99
N MET A 194 8.41 -0.38 5.94
CA MET A 194 7.33 -0.49 4.93
C MET A 194 5.93 -0.21 5.50
N PHE A 195 5.82 0.63 6.51
CA PHE A 195 4.53 1.13 6.95
C PHE A 195 4.00 2.14 5.92
N GLU A 196 2.87 1.83 5.31
CA GLU A 196 2.10 2.78 4.53
C GLU A 196 1.38 3.72 5.50
N VAL A 197 1.55 5.02 5.33
CA VAL A 197 0.96 6.04 6.20
C VAL A 197 0.23 7.05 5.35
N ASP A 198 -1.01 7.32 5.71
CA ASP A 198 -1.82 8.43 5.19
C ASP A 198 -2.28 9.30 6.37
N ALA A 199 -2.05 10.60 6.28
CA ALA A 199 -2.51 11.54 7.28
C ALA A 199 -3.03 12.82 6.61
N ALA A 200 -4.27 13.18 6.91
CA ALA A 200 -4.92 14.34 6.31
C ALA A 200 -5.66 15.19 7.34
N LEU A 201 -5.62 16.50 7.12
CA LEU A 201 -6.41 17.51 7.80
C LEU A 201 -7.49 18.01 6.85
N PHE A 202 -8.70 18.11 7.34
CA PHE A 202 -9.88 18.57 6.61
C PHE A 202 -10.45 19.82 7.27
N VAL A 203 -10.71 20.85 6.47
CA VAL A 203 -11.37 22.07 6.94
C VAL A 203 -12.65 22.25 6.14
N SER A 204 -13.81 22.07 6.79
CA SER A 204 -15.09 22.14 6.12
C SER A 204 -15.47 23.60 5.78
N HIS A 205 -16.34 23.78 4.77
CA HIS A 205 -16.91 25.07 4.45
C HIS A 205 -17.78 25.66 5.59
N ARG A 206 -18.09 24.85 6.60
CA ARG A 206 -18.82 25.26 7.83
C ARG A 206 -17.87 25.69 8.94
N GLY A 207 -16.55 25.52 8.75
CA GLY A 207 -15.52 25.86 9.73
C GLY A 207 -15.13 24.70 10.65
N ASP A 208 -15.64 23.50 10.40
CA ASP A 208 -15.24 22.31 11.16
C ASP A 208 -13.85 21.86 10.75
N ILE A 209 -13.06 21.43 11.71
CA ILE A 209 -11.70 20.92 11.49
C ILE A 209 -11.63 19.49 11.99
N THR A 210 -11.31 18.56 11.09
CA THR A 210 -11.12 17.15 11.41
C THR A 210 -9.79 16.65 10.84
N ALA A 211 -9.31 15.54 11.36
CA ALA A 211 -8.11 14.89 10.85
C ALA A 211 -8.29 13.37 10.84
N ARG A 212 -7.67 12.69 9.87
CA ARG A 212 -7.60 11.23 9.77
C ARG A 212 -6.14 10.84 9.69
N ILE A 213 -5.77 9.80 10.41
CA ILE A 213 -4.43 9.21 10.36
C ILE A 213 -4.62 7.71 10.22
N GLU A 214 -4.03 7.16 9.19
CA GLU A 214 -4.03 5.74 8.91
C GLU A 214 -2.61 5.20 8.80
N ALA A 215 -2.40 3.98 9.26
CA ALA A 215 -1.16 3.25 9.05
C ALA A 215 -1.45 1.77 8.86
N GLU A 216 -0.81 1.19 7.85
CA GLU A 216 -0.89 -0.23 7.56
C GLU A 216 0.46 -0.80 7.16
N VAL A 217 0.61 -2.11 7.20
CA VAL A 217 1.83 -2.78 6.75
C VAL A 217 1.52 -4.15 6.16
N ASP A 218 2.13 -4.46 5.04
CA ASP A 218 2.06 -5.76 4.39
C ASP A 218 3.10 -6.72 4.97
N GLN A 219 2.68 -7.55 5.92
CA GLN A 219 3.53 -8.61 6.47
C GLN A 219 3.39 -9.88 5.63
N ARG A 220 4.37 -10.15 4.78
CA ARG A 220 4.40 -11.36 3.93
C ARG A 220 4.71 -12.60 4.77
N ILE A 221 3.71 -13.48 4.96
CA ILE A 221 3.88 -14.80 5.59
C ILE A 221 4.49 -15.77 4.56
N THR A 222 4.02 -15.69 3.32
CA THR A 222 4.58 -16.38 2.15
C THR A 222 4.66 -15.40 0.98
N GLN A 223 5.08 -15.86 -0.19
CA GLN A 223 5.09 -15.00 -1.39
C GLN A 223 3.69 -14.54 -1.83
N ARG A 224 2.63 -15.23 -1.40
CA ARG A 224 1.23 -14.96 -1.79
C ARG A 224 0.30 -14.73 -0.62
N LEU A 225 0.67 -15.16 0.58
CA LEU A 225 -0.13 -14.99 1.78
C LEU A 225 0.42 -13.81 2.58
N ILE A 226 -0.39 -12.80 2.77
CA ILE A 226 -0.02 -11.53 3.38
C ILE A 226 -0.97 -11.27 4.54
N LEU A 227 -0.41 -10.95 5.70
CA LEU A 227 -1.15 -10.41 6.83
C LEU A 227 -0.99 -8.89 6.79
N GLN A 228 -2.10 -8.17 6.79
CA GLN A 228 -2.13 -6.71 6.75
C GLN A 228 -2.82 -6.20 8.02
N PRO A 229 -2.08 -5.88 9.09
CA PRO A 229 -2.59 -5.07 10.18
C PRO A 229 -2.76 -3.62 9.73
N ARG A 230 -3.84 -2.98 10.20
CA ARG A 230 -4.21 -1.59 9.92
C ARG A 230 -4.69 -0.93 11.21
N ILE A 231 -4.39 0.32 11.35
CA ILE A 231 -4.94 1.20 12.37
C ILE A 231 -5.34 2.52 11.73
N GLU A 232 -6.50 3.02 12.13
CA GLU A 232 -6.97 4.35 11.75
C GLU A 232 -7.43 5.11 13.00
N ALA A 233 -7.22 6.42 12.99
CA ALA A 233 -7.67 7.32 14.03
C ALA A 233 -8.32 8.57 13.39
N ASN A 234 -9.56 8.87 13.79
CA ASN A 234 -10.30 10.04 13.39
C ASN A 234 -10.38 11.02 14.56
N LEU A 235 -9.99 12.27 14.29
CA LEU A 235 -9.94 13.34 15.28
C LEU A 235 -10.79 14.53 14.83
N SER A 236 -11.31 15.25 15.79
CA SER A 236 -12.04 16.51 15.54
C SER A 236 -11.64 17.60 16.53
N ALA A 237 -11.49 18.83 16.05
CA ALA A 237 -11.20 19.97 16.92
C ALA A 237 -12.41 20.39 17.77
N GLN A 238 -13.63 20.04 17.36
CA GLN A 238 -14.88 20.41 18.01
C GLN A 238 -15.93 19.29 17.88
N ASP A 239 -16.97 19.37 18.69
CA ASP A 239 -18.16 18.53 18.52
C ASP A 239 -18.93 18.94 17.25
N ILE A 240 -19.21 17.96 16.38
CA ILE A 240 -20.04 18.15 15.18
C ILE A 240 -21.27 17.25 15.33
N ALA A 241 -22.18 17.70 16.16
CA ALA A 241 -23.37 16.92 16.55
C ALA A 241 -24.22 16.47 15.35
N LEU A 242 -24.23 17.25 14.27
CA LEU A 242 -24.92 16.90 13.02
C LEU A 242 -24.38 15.61 12.39
N LEU A 243 -23.06 15.39 12.49
CA LEU A 243 -22.38 14.20 11.98
C LEU A 243 -22.19 13.12 13.07
N GLY A 244 -22.49 13.46 14.33
CA GLY A 244 -22.24 12.57 15.48
C GLY A 244 -20.74 12.41 15.79
N ILE A 245 -19.93 13.39 15.44
CA ILE A 245 -18.49 13.42 15.68
C ILE A 245 -18.21 14.19 16.97
N GLY A 246 -17.45 13.59 17.87
CA GLY A 246 -17.03 14.22 19.14
C GLY A 246 -15.69 14.92 19.03
N ALA A 247 -15.48 15.95 19.85
CA ALA A 247 -14.20 16.65 19.95
C ALA A 247 -13.09 15.76 20.51
N GLY A 248 -11.87 15.93 19.99
CA GLY A 248 -10.69 15.15 20.34
C GLY A 248 -10.53 13.92 19.45
N LEU A 249 -10.11 12.82 20.02
CA LEU A 249 -10.10 11.52 19.35
C LEU A 249 -11.55 11.01 19.32
N ASP A 250 -12.14 10.95 18.12
CA ASP A 250 -13.53 10.53 17.95
C ASP A 250 -13.64 9.02 17.75
N GLN A 251 -12.83 8.47 16.87
CA GLN A 251 -12.88 7.07 16.50
C GLN A 251 -11.48 6.46 16.34
N ILE A 252 -11.35 5.21 16.75
CA ILE A 252 -10.18 4.37 16.46
C ILE A 252 -10.68 3.09 15.82
N GLU A 253 -10.02 2.68 14.74
CA GLU A 253 -10.22 1.39 14.10
C GLU A 253 -8.91 0.60 14.12
N VAL A 254 -9.00 -0.67 14.45
CA VAL A 254 -7.88 -1.60 14.38
C VAL A 254 -8.35 -2.86 13.67
N GLY A 255 -7.67 -3.21 12.63
CA GLY A 255 -8.02 -4.37 11.83
C GLY A 255 -6.82 -5.22 11.44
N ALA A 256 -7.10 -6.45 11.08
CA ALA A 256 -6.14 -7.34 10.46
C ALA A 256 -6.82 -8.11 9.34
N ARG A 257 -6.21 -8.09 8.17
CA ARG A 257 -6.70 -8.77 6.96
C ARG A 257 -5.69 -9.83 6.53
N LEU A 258 -6.17 -11.02 6.25
CA LEU A 258 -5.36 -12.11 5.69
C LEU A 258 -5.69 -12.22 4.21
N ARG A 259 -4.78 -11.74 3.38
CA ARG A 259 -4.91 -11.59 1.94
C ARG A 259 -4.17 -12.70 1.21
N TYR A 260 -4.76 -13.26 0.15
CA TYR A 260 -4.13 -14.23 -0.72
C TYR A 260 -4.03 -13.70 -2.15
N GLU A 261 -2.82 -13.46 -2.63
CA GLU A 261 -2.55 -13.01 -4.01
C GLU A 261 -2.71 -14.18 -5.01
N PHE A 262 -3.85 -14.30 -5.64
CA PHE A 262 -4.01 -15.17 -6.81
C PHE A 262 -3.16 -14.67 -7.98
N LYS A 263 -3.19 -13.36 -8.18
CA LYS A 263 -2.29 -12.56 -8.99
C LYS A 263 -1.83 -11.38 -8.16
N ARG A 264 -0.77 -10.71 -8.58
CA ARG A 264 -0.29 -9.50 -7.89
C ARG A 264 -1.35 -8.41 -7.88
N GLU A 265 -2.12 -8.34 -8.99
CA GLU A 265 -3.14 -7.33 -9.22
C GLU A 265 -4.50 -7.68 -8.60
N PHE A 266 -4.67 -8.89 -8.04
CA PHE A 266 -5.94 -9.32 -7.45
C PHE A 266 -5.75 -10.27 -6.29
N ALA A 267 -6.26 -9.87 -5.14
CA ALA A 267 -6.13 -10.61 -3.89
C ALA A 267 -7.42 -10.51 -3.04
N PRO A 268 -8.24 -11.56 -2.97
CA PRO A 268 -9.28 -11.65 -1.97
C PRO A 268 -8.69 -11.84 -0.57
N TYR A 269 -9.45 -11.43 0.43
CA TYR A 269 -9.06 -11.55 1.83
C TYR A 269 -10.25 -11.78 2.76
N ILE A 270 -9.92 -12.23 3.95
CA ILE A 270 -10.80 -12.23 5.12
C ILE A 270 -10.08 -11.54 6.27
N GLY A 271 -10.83 -11.04 7.22
CA GLY A 271 -10.22 -10.35 8.35
C GLY A 271 -11.18 -10.10 9.49
N ILE A 272 -10.68 -9.35 10.44
CA ILE A 272 -11.43 -8.84 11.58
C ILE A 272 -11.08 -7.37 11.78
N GLU A 273 -12.06 -6.57 12.13
CA GLU A 273 -11.90 -5.17 12.44
C GLU A 273 -12.65 -4.85 13.73
N GLN A 274 -12.06 -4.01 14.54
CA GLN A 274 -12.65 -3.49 15.74
C GLN A 274 -12.63 -1.96 15.68
N SER A 275 -13.81 -1.36 15.78
CA SER A 275 -14.00 0.09 15.84
C SER A 275 -14.45 0.50 17.23
N TRP A 276 -13.94 1.64 17.69
CA TRP A 276 -14.37 2.28 18.93
C TRP A 276 -14.59 3.76 18.69
N ARG A 277 -15.80 4.22 18.97
CA ARG A 277 -16.07 5.65 19.15
C ARG A 277 -15.73 6.06 20.58
N THR A 278 -15.13 7.24 20.76
CA THR A 278 -14.65 7.72 22.06
C THR A 278 -15.27 9.06 22.44
N GLY A 279 -15.14 9.46 23.69
CA GLY A 279 -15.60 10.77 24.16
C GLY A 279 -17.06 11.06 23.79
N ASN A 280 -17.30 12.29 23.33
CA ASN A 280 -18.64 12.74 22.94
C ASN A 280 -19.18 12.02 21.70
N GLY A 281 -18.31 11.50 20.81
CA GLY A 281 -18.70 10.65 19.68
C GLY A 281 -19.39 9.37 20.13
N ALA A 282 -18.88 8.74 21.21
CA ALA A 282 -19.54 7.58 21.80
C ALA A 282 -20.90 7.94 22.43
N ASP A 283 -21.04 9.14 22.99
CA ASP A 283 -22.32 9.60 23.57
C ASP A 283 -23.32 9.88 22.45
N PHE A 284 -22.90 10.45 21.33
CA PHE A 284 -23.75 10.64 20.16
C PHE A 284 -24.21 9.31 19.57
N ALA A 285 -23.33 8.30 19.47
CA ALA A 285 -23.68 6.96 19.00
C ALA A 285 -24.75 6.33 19.90
N ARG A 286 -24.55 6.35 21.22
CA ARG A 286 -25.53 5.82 22.20
C ARG A 286 -26.87 6.56 22.12
N ALA A 287 -26.83 7.87 21.91
CA ALA A 287 -28.07 8.66 21.79
C ALA A 287 -28.90 8.29 20.55
N ARG A 288 -28.22 7.75 19.49
CA ARG A 288 -28.88 7.21 18.30
C ARG A 288 -29.25 5.73 18.42
N GLY A 289 -28.87 5.08 19.51
CA GLY A 289 -29.08 3.64 19.72
C GLY A 289 -28.02 2.75 19.04
N GLU A 290 -26.91 3.34 18.65
CA GLU A 290 -25.77 2.65 18.07
C GLU A 290 -24.79 2.17 19.16
N ASP A 291 -24.10 1.05 18.94
CA ASP A 291 -23.03 0.60 19.83
C ASP A 291 -21.74 1.37 19.49
N PRO A 292 -21.10 2.05 20.46
CA PRO A 292 -19.83 2.73 20.22
C PRO A 292 -18.63 1.77 20.08
N SER A 293 -18.81 0.46 20.21
CA SER A 293 -17.77 -0.55 20.12
C SER A 293 -18.23 -1.70 19.25
N VAL A 294 -17.79 -1.76 18.02
CA VAL A 294 -18.26 -2.71 17.02
C VAL A 294 -17.12 -3.61 16.56
N THR A 295 -17.35 -4.93 16.61
CA THR A 295 -16.47 -5.93 15.99
C THR A 295 -17.08 -6.41 14.67
N SER A 296 -16.34 -6.32 13.59
CA SER A 296 -16.73 -6.78 12.27
C SER A 296 -15.86 -7.91 11.78
N PHE A 297 -16.46 -8.99 11.26
CA PHE A 297 -15.76 -9.94 10.41
C PHE A 297 -15.84 -9.45 8.97
N VAL A 298 -14.68 -9.30 8.31
CA VAL A 298 -14.63 -8.73 6.97
C VAL A 298 -14.26 -9.80 5.93
N ALA A 299 -14.87 -9.70 4.77
CA ALA A 299 -14.50 -10.44 3.58
C ALA A 299 -14.51 -9.50 2.39
N GLY A 300 -13.44 -9.48 1.63
CA GLY A 300 -13.30 -8.50 0.56
C GLY A 300 -12.25 -8.88 -0.48
N ALA A 301 -11.95 -7.92 -1.34
CA ALA A 301 -10.94 -8.04 -2.37
C ALA A 301 -10.17 -6.72 -2.54
N ARG A 302 -8.86 -6.85 -2.72
CA ARG A 302 -7.96 -5.78 -3.16
C ARG A 302 -7.55 -6.05 -4.61
N PHE A 303 -7.53 -5.01 -5.42
CA PHE A 303 -7.03 -5.09 -6.79
C PHE A 303 -6.40 -3.76 -7.21
N TRP A 304 -5.52 -3.82 -8.22
CA TRP A 304 -4.91 -2.64 -8.82
C TRP A 304 -4.56 -2.87 -10.29
N PHE A 305 -4.39 -1.83 -11.04
CA PHE A 305 -3.93 -1.86 -12.44
C PHE A 305 -3.35 -0.51 -12.89
#